data_71cebf0e0a8bd63b1624d086c4eeeecf
#
_entry.id   71cebf0e0a8bd63b1624d086c4eeeecf
#
_cell.length_a   1.000
_cell.length_b   1.000
_cell.length_c   1.000
_cell.angle_alpha   90.00
_cell.angle_beta   90.00
_cell.angle_gamma   90.00
#
_symmetry.space_group_name_H-M   'P 1'
#
loop_
_entity.id
_entity.type
_entity.pdbx_description
1 polymer ?
#
loop_
_entity_poly.entity_id
_entity_poly.type
_entity_poly.pdbx_seq_one_letter_code
_entity_poly.pdbx_strand_id
1 'polypeptide(L)'
;MEHFDVAIIGLGPAGAALARKLSGKMRVLALDKKRQCGNEGFTKPCGGLLAPDAQRSFIRDGITLPVDVIANPQIFSVKTVDADASLTRNYQRNYININRHAFDLWMKSLIPDEVQVYHDSLCRKIWREEGKWHVIFRADGWEQQITARYLVGADGANSLVRRHLYPDHQIRKYVAIQQWFAESHPVPFYACIFDNAATDCYSWSISKDGYFIFGGAYPMKDGQARFEALKEKMTAFQFRFGTPVKSEKCTVLFPSRWADFVCGEENAFLIGEAAGFISASSLEGISYALDSAEILRSVLMKDAPDINRAYRKATRKLRCKLYGKILKSRCLTAPVLRNAIMRSGIAHIPLSQDDQPTATSGGLVKEY
;
A
#
# COMPACT_ATOMS: atom_id res chain seq x y z
N MET A 1 28.74 6.89 -21.10
CA MET A 1 27.49 6.86 -20.30
C MET A 1 26.63 5.75 -20.85
N GLU A 2 26.19 4.82 -19.99
CA GLU A 2 25.31 3.72 -20.43
C GLU A 2 23.92 4.24 -20.80
N HIS A 3 23.32 3.58 -21.79
CA HIS A 3 21.98 3.90 -22.28
C HIS A 3 21.04 2.71 -22.09
N PHE A 4 19.84 2.97 -21.56
CA PHE A 4 18.78 1.99 -21.34
C PHE A 4 17.50 2.39 -22.09
N ASP A 5 16.67 1.40 -22.40
CA ASP A 5 15.34 1.69 -22.91
C ASP A 5 14.46 2.24 -21.79
N VAL A 6 14.56 1.66 -20.58
CA VAL A 6 13.75 2.04 -19.42
C VAL A 6 14.58 2.14 -18.17
N ALA A 7 14.47 3.26 -17.44
CA ALA A 7 14.97 3.41 -16.08
C ALA A 7 13.78 3.42 -15.09
N ILE A 8 13.76 2.49 -14.15
CA ILE A 8 12.71 2.35 -13.13
C ILE A 8 13.23 2.84 -11.78
N ILE A 9 12.59 3.82 -11.18
CA ILE A 9 12.95 4.36 -9.88
C ILE A 9 12.01 3.81 -8.82
N GLY A 10 12.52 2.90 -7.99
CA GLY A 10 11.78 2.20 -6.93
C GLY A 10 11.36 0.78 -7.32
N LEU A 11 11.67 -0.20 -6.47
CA LEU A 11 11.34 -1.62 -6.63
C LEU A 11 10.37 -2.11 -5.54
N GLY A 12 9.37 -1.29 -5.20
CA GLY A 12 8.16 -1.79 -4.55
C GLY A 12 7.34 -2.66 -5.52
N PRO A 13 6.14 -3.13 -5.13
CA PRO A 13 5.33 -4.04 -5.96
C PRO A 13 5.13 -3.59 -7.41
N ALA A 14 4.98 -2.28 -7.65
CA ALA A 14 4.80 -1.75 -9.00
C ALA A 14 6.07 -1.86 -9.84
N GLY A 15 7.20 -1.39 -9.32
CA GLY A 15 8.47 -1.40 -10.04
C GLY A 15 9.01 -2.80 -10.26
N ALA A 16 8.95 -3.66 -9.25
CA ALA A 16 9.38 -5.05 -9.36
C ALA A 16 8.55 -5.83 -10.40
N ALA A 17 7.22 -5.65 -10.39
CA ALA A 17 6.35 -6.27 -11.39
C ALA A 17 6.64 -5.77 -12.80
N LEU A 18 6.89 -4.47 -12.98
CA LEU A 18 7.22 -3.90 -14.29
C LEU A 18 8.59 -4.39 -14.78
N ALA A 19 9.62 -4.34 -13.94
CA ALA A 19 10.97 -4.80 -14.26
C ALA A 19 10.97 -6.25 -14.76
N ARG A 20 10.31 -7.14 -14.01
CA ARG A 20 10.11 -8.54 -14.42
C ARG A 20 9.46 -8.69 -15.78
N LYS A 21 8.41 -7.91 -16.07
CA LYS A 21 7.60 -8.02 -17.30
C LYS A 21 8.28 -7.43 -18.53
N LEU A 22 9.26 -6.54 -18.36
CA LEU A 22 10.04 -5.94 -19.45
C LEU A 22 11.32 -6.70 -19.76
N SER A 23 11.78 -7.59 -18.89
CA SER A 23 12.94 -8.43 -19.10
C SER A 23 12.86 -9.20 -20.44
N GLY A 24 14.00 -9.28 -21.13
CA GLY A 24 14.10 -9.91 -22.45
C GLY A 24 13.42 -9.16 -23.61
N LYS A 25 12.81 -7.99 -23.33
CA LYS A 25 12.09 -7.18 -24.33
C LYS A 25 12.68 -5.79 -24.50
N MET A 26 13.22 -5.24 -23.43
CA MET A 26 13.83 -3.92 -23.36
C MET A 26 15.05 -3.98 -22.45
N ARG A 27 16.04 -3.14 -22.71
CA ARG A 27 17.17 -2.96 -21.79
C ARG A 27 16.74 -2.13 -20.61
N VAL A 28 16.60 -2.76 -19.43
CA VAL A 28 16.04 -2.15 -18.22
C VAL A 28 17.10 -1.97 -17.15
N LEU A 29 17.12 -0.78 -16.55
CA LEU A 29 17.78 -0.51 -15.29
C LEU A 29 16.74 -0.21 -14.23
N ALA A 30 16.90 -0.75 -13.02
CA ALA A 30 16.02 -0.51 -11.91
C ALA A 30 16.79 -0.18 -10.62
N LEU A 31 16.35 0.85 -9.92
CA LEU A 31 16.95 1.35 -8.69
C LEU A 31 16.01 1.15 -7.50
N ASP A 32 16.54 0.67 -6.38
CA ASP A 32 15.82 0.70 -5.10
C ASP A 32 16.69 1.25 -3.97
N LYS A 33 16.17 2.23 -3.25
CA LYS A 33 16.81 2.78 -2.06
C LYS A 33 16.86 1.82 -0.86
N LYS A 34 16.12 0.71 -0.93
CA LYS A 34 16.06 -0.29 0.14
C LYS A 34 17.14 -1.33 -0.05
N ARG A 35 17.75 -1.75 1.06
CA ARG A 35 18.59 -2.95 1.07
C ARG A 35 17.75 -4.19 0.77
N GLN A 36 18.38 -5.18 0.19
CA GLN A 36 17.75 -6.46 -0.14
C GLN A 36 18.13 -7.56 0.85
N CYS A 37 18.52 -7.28 2.05
CA CYS A 37 19.00 -8.32 2.95
C CYS A 37 18.19 -8.41 4.24
N GLY A 38 17.91 -9.64 4.64
CA GLY A 38 17.49 -10.06 5.97
C GLY A 38 16.24 -9.37 6.51
N ASN A 39 16.10 -9.44 7.83
CA ASN A 39 15.07 -8.72 8.59
C ASN A 39 15.44 -7.26 8.85
N GLU A 40 16.64 -6.85 8.48
CA GLU A 40 17.13 -5.49 8.62
C GLU A 40 16.79 -4.68 7.37
N GLY A 41 16.33 -3.49 7.57
CA GLY A 41 16.03 -2.57 6.48
C GLY A 41 14.70 -1.87 6.62
N PHE A 42 14.43 -0.97 5.69
CA PHE A 42 13.20 -0.19 5.69
C PHE A 42 11.99 -1.08 5.37
N THR A 43 11.16 -1.31 6.36
CA THR A 43 9.84 -1.92 6.17
C THR A 43 8.78 -0.82 6.03
N LYS A 44 7.86 -0.99 5.09
CA LYS A 44 6.73 -0.08 4.96
C LYS A 44 5.63 -0.54 5.92
N PRO A 45 5.17 0.28 6.88
CA PRO A 45 4.00 -0.03 7.68
C PRO A 45 2.83 -0.39 6.77
N CYS A 46 2.30 -1.59 6.95
CA CYS A 46 1.22 -2.11 6.13
C CYS A 46 0.57 -3.27 6.85
N GLY A 47 -0.75 -3.34 6.84
CA GLY A 47 -1.47 -4.50 7.36
C GLY A 47 -1.09 -5.82 6.68
N GLY A 48 -0.47 -5.78 5.50
CA GLY A 48 -0.05 -6.98 4.79
C GLY A 48 -1.23 -7.88 4.43
N LEU A 49 -2.30 -7.30 3.90
CA LEU A 49 -3.47 -8.04 3.45
C LEU A 49 -3.60 -7.92 1.93
N LEU A 50 -3.58 -9.05 1.23
CA LEU A 50 -3.81 -9.12 -0.21
C LEU A 50 -5.30 -9.24 -0.50
N ALA A 51 -5.85 -8.17 -1.05
CA ALA A 51 -7.24 -8.14 -1.49
C ALA A 51 -7.48 -9.06 -2.70
N PRO A 52 -8.72 -9.51 -2.96
CA PRO A 52 -9.06 -10.34 -4.13
C PRO A 52 -8.60 -9.73 -5.47
N ASP A 53 -8.56 -8.40 -5.58
CA ASP A 53 -8.04 -7.72 -6.77
C ASP A 53 -6.54 -8.01 -7.00
N ALA A 54 -5.72 -8.03 -5.93
CA ALA A 54 -4.31 -8.40 -6.01
C ALA A 54 -4.12 -9.89 -6.33
N GLN A 55 -4.96 -10.76 -5.74
CA GLN A 55 -4.95 -12.19 -6.03
C GLN A 55 -5.22 -12.46 -7.52
N ARG A 56 -6.17 -11.74 -8.14
CA ARG A 56 -6.41 -11.83 -9.59
C ARG A 56 -5.19 -11.44 -10.43
N SER A 57 -4.42 -10.47 -9.98
CA SER A 57 -3.19 -10.08 -10.68
C SER A 57 -2.15 -11.19 -10.67
N PHE A 58 -2.04 -11.97 -9.58
CA PHE A 58 -1.16 -13.14 -9.53
C PHE A 58 -1.62 -14.26 -10.46
N ILE A 59 -2.93 -14.54 -10.51
CA ILE A 59 -3.50 -15.52 -11.45
C ILE A 59 -3.18 -15.12 -12.90
N ARG A 60 -3.41 -13.86 -13.25
CA ARG A 60 -3.06 -13.30 -14.58
C ARG A 60 -1.58 -13.46 -14.90
N ASP A 61 -0.72 -13.28 -13.91
CA ASP A 61 0.73 -13.29 -14.07
C ASP A 61 1.35 -14.68 -13.93
N GLY A 62 0.53 -15.72 -13.66
CA GLY A 62 0.97 -17.12 -13.50
C GLY A 62 1.92 -17.33 -12.32
N ILE A 63 1.78 -16.54 -11.25
CA ILE A 63 2.63 -16.63 -10.05
C ILE A 63 1.81 -16.99 -8.83
N THR A 64 2.42 -17.75 -7.92
CA THR A 64 1.84 -18.17 -6.63
C THR A 64 2.68 -17.66 -5.48
N LEU A 65 2.04 -17.35 -4.36
CA LEU A 65 2.75 -16.92 -3.16
C LEU A 65 3.51 -18.09 -2.53
N PRO A 66 4.80 -17.95 -2.23
CA PRO A 66 5.54 -18.93 -1.45
C PRO A 66 5.09 -18.92 0.02
N VAL A 67 5.30 -20.05 0.70
CA VAL A 67 4.83 -20.26 2.08
C VAL A 67 5.43 -19.27 3.07
N ASP A 68 6.69 -18.89 2.91
CA ASP A 68 7.41 -17.94 3.74
C ASP A 68 6.92 -16.47 3.60
N VAL A 69 6.11 -16.20 2.58
CA VAL A 69 5.43 -14.91 2.43
C VAL A 69 4.09 -14.88 3.17
N ILE A 70 3.48 -16.06 3.40
CA ILE A 70 2.17 -16.16 4.05
C ILE A 70 2.33 -16.01 5.56
N ALA A 71 1.49 -15.18 6.18
CA ALA A 71 1.44 -14.99 7.62
C ALA A 71 0.20 -15.65 8.24
N ASN A 72 0.29 -16.09 9.49
CA ASN A 72 -0.81 -16.70 10.21
C ASN A 72 -1.36 -15.77 11.32
N PRO A 73 -2.67 -15.85 11.64
CA PRO A 73 -3.74 -16.63 10.98
C PRO A 73 -4.22 -15.98 9.68
N GLN A 74 -4.93 -16.75 8.84
CA GLN A 74 -5.61 -16.22 7.67
C GLN A 74 -6.89 -15.46 8.06
N ILE A 75 -7.29 -14.51 7.22
CA ILE A 75 -8.35 -13.55 7.54
C ILE A 75 -9.61 -13.85 6.73
N PHE A 76 -10.66 -14.27 7.42
CA PHE A 76 -11.97 -14.59 6.83
C PHE A 76 -13.02 -13.51 7.06
N SER A 77 -12.81 -12.66 8.07
CA SER A 77 -13.73 -11.58 8.40
C SER A 77 -12.99 -10.32 8.84
N VAL A 78 -13.68 -9.21 8.81
CA VAL A 78 -13.24 -7.94 9.40
C VAL A 78 -14.25 -7.50 10.45
N LYS A 79 -13.75 -7.23 11.66
CA LYS A 79 -14.51 -6.55 12.73
C LYS A 79 -14.42 -5.05 12.47
N THR A 80 -15.52 -4.43 12.09
CA THR A 80 -15.58 -2.98 11.89
C THR A 80 -16.10 -2.32 13.17
N VAL A 81 -15.30 -1.42 13.72
CA VAL A 81 -15.61 -0.66 14.94
C VAL A 81 -15.83 0.79 14.55
N ASP A 82 -17.01 1.31 14.83
CA ASP A 82 -17.30 2.74 14.85
C ASP A 82 -17.20 3.23 16.30
N ALA A 83 -16.05 3.81 16.65
CA ALA A 83 -15.79 4.26 18.01
C ALA A 83 -16.58 5.52 18.39
N ASP A 84 -17.04 6.30 17.39
CA ASP A 84 -17.90 7.47 17.63
C ASP A 84 -19.32 7.06 18.03
N ALA A 85 -19.80 5.94 17.45
CA ALA A 85 -21.17 5.45 17.69
C ALA A 85 -21.23 4.24 18.64
N SER A 86 -20.08 3.79 19.18
CA SER A 86 -19.96 2.56 19.99
C SER A 86 -20.61 1.35 19.32
N LEU A 87 -20.43 1.22 18.00
CA LEU A 87 -21.06 0.18 17.18
C LEU A 87 -20.00 -0.74 16.56
N THR A 88 -20.25 -2.05 16.66
CA THR A 88 -19.39 -3.07 16.05
C THR A 88 -20.20 -3.92 15.08
N ARG A 89 -19.60 -4.27 13.94
CA ARG A 89 -20.16 -5.17 12.92
C ARG A 89 -19.07 -6.05 12.32
N ASN A 90 -19.43 -7.27 11.95
CA ASN A 90 -18.53 -8.21 11.29
C ASN A 90 -18.94 -8.36 9.81
N TYR A 91 -17.93 -8.38 8.94
CA TYR A 91 -18.13 -8.53 7.50
C TYR A 91 -17.19 -9.59 6.95
N GLN A 92 -17.69 -10.44 6.06
CA GLN A 92 -16.84 -11.42 5.39
C GLN A 92 -15.78 -10.73 4.53
N ARG A 93 -14.57 -11.28 4.57
CA ARG A 93 -13.44 -10.85 3.74
C ARG A 93 -12.61 -12.06 3.35
N ASN A 94 -12.08 -12.01 2.13
CA ASN A 94 -11.22 -13.06 1.58
C ASN A 94 -9.83 -12.45 1.32
N TYR A 95 -9.17 -12.04 2.40
CA TYR A 95 -7.81 -11.52 2.34
C TYR A 95 -6.80 -12.63 2.61
N ILE A 96 -5.69 -12.62 1.86
CA ILE A 96 -4.53 -13.43 2.22
C ILE A 96 -3.66 -12.57 3.14
N ASN A 97 -3.42 -13.06 4.35
CA ASN A 97 -2.52 -12.43 5.31
C ASN A 97 -1.08 -12.75 4.93
N ILE A 98 -0.24 -11.74 4.78
CA ILE A 98 1.15 -11.89 4.34
C ILE A 98 2.11 -11.10 5.22
N ASN A 99 3.34 -11.59 5.32
CA ASN A 99 4.48 -10.80 5.77
C ASN A 99 4.86 -9.81 4.66
N ARG A 100 4.64 -8.53 4.89
CA ARG A 100 4.84 -7.49 3.88
C ARG A 100 6.32 -7.34 3.49
N HIS A 101 7.25 -7.54 4.40
CA HIS A 101 8.66 -7.48 4.10
C HIS A 101 9.10 -8.65 3.21
N ALA A 102 8.75 -9.87 3.61
CA ALA A 102 9.00 -11.08 2.81
C ALA A 102 8.36 -10.97 1.41
N PHE A 103 7.14 -10.42 1.33
CA PHE A 103 6.48 -10.16 0.06
C PHE A 103 7.25 -9.19 -0.85
N ASP A 104 7.75 -8.08 -0.31
CA ASP A 104 8.53 -7.12 -1.11
C ASP A 104 9.86 -7.75 -1.59
N LEU A 105 10.53 -8.57 -0.76
CA LEU A 105 11.74 -9.30 -1.14
C LEU A 105 11.44 -10.36 -2.21
N TRP A 106 10.39 -11.14 -2.03
CA TRP A 106 9.96 -12.13 -3.01
C TRP A 106 9.62 -11.48 -4.37
N MET A 107 8.89 -10.37 -4.38
CA MET A 107 8.60 -9.66 -5.64
C MET A 107 9.88 -9.21 -6.38
N LYS A 108 10.93 -8.85 -5.66
CA LYS A 108 12.23 -8.51 -6.22
C LYS A 108 12.99 -9.74 -6.73
N SER A 109 12.93 -10.87 -6.02
CA SER A 109 13.59 -12.11 -6.44
C SER A 109 13.00 -12.70 -7.73
N LEU A 110 11.81 -12.26 -8.14
CA LEU A 110 11.22 -12.62 -9.41
C LEU A 110 11.74 -11.79 -10.61
N ILE A 111 12.57 -10.80 -10.37
CA ILE A 111 13.18 -10.00 -11.46
C ILE A 111 14.32 -10.82 -12.06
N PRO A 112 14.29 -11.11 -13.38
CA PRO A 112 15.35 -11.86 -14.02
C PRO A 112 16.69 -11.10 -14.07
N ASP A 113 17.79 -11.84 -14.13
CA ASP A 113 19.17 -11.31 -14.11
C ASP A 113 19.51 -10.41 -15.30
N GLU A 114 18.76 -10.47 -16.39
CA GLU A 114 18.92 -9.57 -17.54
C GLU A 114 18.54 -8.12 -17.23
N VAL A 115 17.81 -7.89 -16.14
CA VAL A 115 17.50 -6.55 -15.65
C VAL A 115 18.64 -6.08 -14.74
N GLN A 116 19.26 -4.96 -15.09
CA GLN A 116 20.29 -4.37 -14.24
C GLN A 116 19.67 -3.72 -13.01
N VAL A 117 19.82 -4.35 -11.85
CA VAL A 117 19.22 -3.90 -10.58
C VAL A 117 20.28 -3.38 -9.63
N TYR A 118 20.04 -2.18 -9.08
CA TYR A 118 20.84 -1.60 -8.01
C TYR A 118 19.97 -1.46 -6.74
N HIS A 119 20.35 -2.20 -5.71
CA HIS A 119 19.78 -2.07 -4.37
C HIS A 119 20.58 -1.09 -3.52
N ASP A 120 20.01 -0.62 -2.40
CA ASP A 120 20.60 0.42 -1.53
C ASP A 120 21.05 1.66 -2.31
N SER A 121 20.31 1.97 -3.39
CA SER A 121 20.70 2.95 -4.39
C SER A 121 19.67 4.05 -4.51
N LEU A 122 20.06 5.26 -4.11
CA LEU A 122 19.17 6.41 -4.08
C LEU A 122 19.33 7.25 -5.36
N CYS A 123 18.24 7.37 -6.13
CA CYS A 123 18.15 8.35 -7.20
C CYS A 123 18.23 9.77 -6.62
N ARG A 124 19.21 10.55 -7.08
CA ARG A 124 19.51 11.90 -6.60
C ARG A 124 18.94 12.98 -7.49
N LYS A 125 19.11 12.81 -8.81
CA LYS A 125 18.74 13.84 -9.80
C LYS A 125 18.25 13.17 -11.07
N ILE A 126 17.27 13.79 -11.68
CA ILE A 126 16.74 13.44 -13.01
C ILE A 126 16.54 14.74 -13.80
N TRP A 127 16.79 14.68 -15.10
CA TRP A 127 16.45 15.74 -16.04
C TRP A 127 16.30 15.15 -17.43
N ARG A 128 15.70 15.92 -18.32
CA ARG A 128 15.54 15.53 -19.72
C ARG A 128 16.38 16.44 -20.58
N GLU A 129 17.16 15.85 -21.48
CA GLU A 129 18.04 16.54 -22.41
C GLU A 129 18.15 15.73 -23.70
N GLU A 130 18.13 16.38 -24.86
CA GLU A 130 18.20 15.74 -26.18
C GLU A 130 17.23 14.56 -26.35
N GLY A 131 16.03 14.67 -25.81
CA GLY A 131 14.98 13.65 -25.91
C GLY A 131 15.16 12.43 -24.98
N LYS A 132 16.22 12.38 -24.19
CA LYS A 132 16.55 11.29 -23.24
C LYS A 132 16.43 11.76 -21.81
N TRP A 133 16.09 10.84 -20.92
CA TRP A 133 16.15 11.05 -19.47
C TRP A 133 17.54 10.74 -18.98
N HIS A 134 18.11 11.64 -18.20
CA HIS A 134 19.34 11.46 -17.45
C HIS A 134 19.00 11.16 -16.01
N VAL A 135 19.68 10.19 -15.43
CA VAL A 135 19.47 9.74 -14.05
C VAL A 135 20.82 9.67 -13.34
N ILE A 136 20.94 10.41 -12.25
CA ILE A 136 22.07 10.30 -11.31
C ILE A 136 21.59 9.58 -10.06
N PHE A 137 22.33 8.56 -9.65
CA PHE A 137 22.07 7.80 -8.45
C PHE A 137 23.37 7.41 -7.74
N ARG A 138 23.26 7.10 -6.45
CA ARG A 138 24.39 6.61 -5.67
C ARG A 138 24.24 5.11 -5.47
N ALA A 139 25.27 4.35 -5.86
CA ALA A 139 25.38 2.91 -5.67
C ALA A 139 26.79 2.59 -5.15
N ASP A 140 26.92 1.70 -4.18
CA ASP A 140 28.20 1.25 -3.61
C ASP A 140 29.15 2.38 -3.20
N GLY A 141 28.58 3.49 -2.72
CA GLY A 141 29.34 4.67 -2.30
C GLY A 141 29.69 5.66 -3.43
N TRP A 142 29.53 5.29 -4.69
CA TRP A 142 29.88 6.08 -5.87
C TRP A 142 28.65 6.65 -6.57
N GLU A 143 28.83 7.82 -7.18
CA GLU A 143 27.81 8.40 -8.04
C GLU A 143 27.87 7.78 -9.44
N GLN A 144 26.74 7.30 -9.91
CA GLN A 144 26.55 6.72 -11.24
C GLN A 144 25.64 7.63 -12.06
N GLN A 145 25.89 7.70 -13.36
CA GLN A 145 25.05 8.44 -14.30
C GLN A 145 24.72 7.57 -15.51
N ILE A 146 23.43 7.52 -15.85
CA ILE A 146 22.93 6.81 -17.04
C ILE A 146 21.98 7.68 -17.84
N THR A 147 21.65 7.24 -19.04
CA THR A 147 20.55 7.78 -19.84
C THR A 147 19.51 6.71 -20.12
N ALA A 148 18.24 7.13 -20.29
CA ALA A 148 17.17 6.23 -20.67
C ALA A 148 16.18 6.91 -21.64
N ARG A 149 15.60 6.12 -22.54
CA ARG A 149 14.50 6.57 -23.41
C ARG A 149 13.24 6.86 -22.62
N TYR A 150 12.92 5.97 -21.66
CA TYR A 150 11.75 6.06 -20.79
C TYR A 150 12.17 6.09 -19.32
N LEU A 151 11.54 6.95 -18.55
CA LEU A 151 11.70 7.02 -17.11
C LEU A 151 10.41 6.56 -16.41
N VAL A 152 10.52 5.70 -15.41
CA VAL A 152 9.35 5.22 -14.65
C VAL A 152 9.53 5.52 -13.16
N GLY A 153 8.65 6.37 -12.63
CA GLY A 153 8.52 6.59 -11.18
C GLY A 153 7.64 5.53 -10.55
N ALA A 154 8.25 4.63 -9.76
CA ALA A 154 7.61 3.61 -8.93
C ALA A 154 8.00 3.78 -7.45
N ASP A 155 8.46 4.97 -7.08
CA ASP A 155 9.12 5.35 -5.84
C ASP A 155 8.15 5.82 -4.72
N GLY A 156 6.87 5.52 -4.88
CA GLY A 156 5.84 5.57 -3.85
C GLY A 156 5.41 6.98 -3.45
N ALA A 157 4.94 7.14 -2.20
CA ALA A 157 4.29 8.36 -1.72
C ALA A 157 5.13 9.64 -1.89
N ASN A 158 6.45 9.54 -1.69
CA ASN A 158 7.39 10.65 -1.81
C ASN A 158 8.17 10.65 -3.13
N SER A 159 7.51 10.24 -4.22
CA SER A 159 8.10 10.12 -5.54
C SER A 159 8.89 11.35 -5.97
N LEU A 160 10.17 11.13 -6.29
CA LEU A 160 11.05 12.15 -6.89
C LEU A 160 10.59 12.44 -8.33
N VAL A 161 10.24 11.41 -9.08
CA VAL A 161 9.79 11.55 -10.46
C VAL A 161 8.51 12.38 -10.53
N ARG A 162 7.52 12.10 -9.67
CA ARG A 162 6.29 12.91 -9.62
C ARG A 162 6.57 14.38 -9.29
N ARG A 163 7.40 14.64 -8.29
CA ARG A 163 7.74 16.02 -7.89
C ARG A 163 8.49 16.79 -8.98
N HIS A 164 9.29 16.07 -9.78
CA HIS A 164 9.97 16.68 -10.91
C HIS A 164 9.00 17.05 -12.04
N LEU A 165 8.10 16.12 -12.41
CA LEU A 165 7.13 16.33 -13.49
C LEU A 165 6.02 17.32 -13.10
N TYR A 166 5.62 17.31 -11.83
CA TYR A 166 4.47 18.07 -11.32
C TYR A 166 4.85 18.79 -10.01
N PRO A 167 5.74 19.81 -10.05
CA PRO A 167 6.28 20.46 -8.84
C PRO A 167 5.19 21.11 -7.97
N ASP A 168 4.17 21.68 -8.60
CA ASP A 168 3.08 22.39 -7.93
C ASP A 168 1.92 21.46 -7.53
N HIS A 169 1.95 20.20 -7.96
CA HIS A 169 0.87 19.27 -7.69
C HIS A 169 1.10 18.51 -6.38
N GLN A 170 0.30 18.85 -5.39
CA GLN A 170 0.33 18.19 -4.09
C GLN A 170 -0.85 17.25 -3.89
N ILE A 171 -0.57 15.99 -3.63
CA ILE A 171 -1.55 15.00 -3.18
C ILE A 171 -1.52 14.97 -1.65
N ARG A 172 -2.70 14.94 -1.02
CA ARG A 172 -2.82 14.86 0.43
C ARG A 172 -2.06 13.65 0.97
N LYS A 173 -1.39 13.84 2.12
CA LYS A 173 -0.56 12.83 2.77
C LYS A 173 -1.02 12.58 4.19
N TYR A 174 -0.86 11.33 4.63
CA TYR A 174 -0.97 10.90 6.02
C TYR A 174 0.34 10.28 6.48
N VAL A 175 0.55 10.28 7.78
CA VAL A 175 1.53 9.40 8.41
C VAL A 175 0.82 8.09 8.78
N ALA A 176 1.25 6.98 8.19
CA ALA A 176 0.89 5.65 8.65
C ALA A 176 1.80 5.29 9.83
N ILE A 177 1.20 4.92 10.95
CA ILE A 177 1.89 4.51 12.18
C ILE A 177 1.43 3.10 12.50
N GLN A 178 2.36 2.21 12.87
CA GLN A 178 2.05 0.84 13.22
C GLN A 178 2.97 0.36 14.34
N GLN A 179 2.41 -0.29 15.33
CA GLN A 179 3.12 -0.92 16.44
C GLN A 179 2.81 -2.42 16.48
N TRP A 180 3.80 -3.18 16.89
CA TRP A 180 3.74 -4.63 17.05
C TRP A 180 3.87 -4.98 18.53
N PHE A 181 3.04 -5.89 19.00
CA PHE A 181 2.98 -6.33 20.38
C PHE A 181 3.18 -7.86 20.41
N ALA A 182 3.99 -8.36 21.35
CA ALA A 182 4.30 -9.78 21.48
C ALA A 182 3.16 -10.59 22.13
N GLU A 183 2.19 -9.91 22.72
CA GLU A 183 1.08 -10.55 23.39
C GLU A 183 0.04 -11.05 22.41
N SER A 184 -0.50 -12.26 22.64
CA SER A 184 -1.66 -12.74 21.90
C SER A 184 -2.88 -11.92 22.27
N HIS A 185 -3.57 -11.37 21.27
CA HIS A 185 -4.83 -10.67 21.50
C HIS A 185 -5.99 -11.68 21.49
N PRO A 186 -6.97 -11.60 22.43
CA PRO A 186 -8.08 -12.54 22.49
C PRO A 186 -9.01 -12.46 21.27
N VAL A 187 -8.86 -11.44 20.46
CA VAL A 187 -9.61 -11.26 19.21
C VAL A 187 -8.63 -11.23 18.04
N PRO A 188 -8.23 -12.38 17.48
CA PRO A 188 -7.22 -12.48 16.42
C PRO A 188 -7.79 -12.09 15.04
N PHE A 189 -8.68 -11.12 14.98
CA PHE A 189 -9.30 -10.70 13.73
C PHE A 189 -8.59 -9.47 13.16
N TYR A 190 -8.79 -9.29 11.88
CA TYR A 190 -8.59 -8.00 11.27
C TYR A 190 -9.71 -7.05 11.75
N ALA A 191 -9.35 -5.98 12.42
CA ALA A 191 -10.30 -4.92 12.73
C ALA A 191 -10.02 -3.69 11.87
N CYS A 192 -11.12 -3.04 11.44
CA CYS A 192 -11.12 -1.74 10.79
C CYS A 192 -11.82 -0.77 11.75
N ILE A 193 -11.13 0.26 12.20
CA ILE A 193 -11.57 1.14 13.28
C ILE A 193 -11.74 2.55 12.75
N PHE A 194 -12.92 3.11 12.94
CA PHE A 194 -13.25 4.48 12.61
C PHE A 194 -13.42 5.30 13.90
N ASP A 195 -12.69 6.41 13.97
CA ASP A 195 -12.75 7.40 15.04
C ASP A 195 -12.40 8.76 14.46
N ASN A 196 -13.37 9.66 14.39
CA ASN A 196 -13.19 10.96 13.73
C ASN A 196 -12.31 11.92 14.53
N ALA A 197 -12.18 11.73 15.85
CA ALA A 197 -11.24 12.51 16.65
C ALA A 197 -9.78 12.12 16.35
N ALA A 198 -9.54 10.83 16.03
CA ALA A 198 -8.22 10.35 15.70
C ALA A 198 -7.85 10.65 14.24
N THR A 199 -8.73 10.31 13.29
CA THR A 199 -8.43 10.46 11.87
C THR A 199 -9.71 10.48 11.02
N ASP A 200 -9.67 11.21 9.92
CA ASP A 200 -10.64 11.12 8.83
C ASP A 200 -10.26 10.04 7.79
N CYS A 201 -9.43 9.08 8.19
CA CYS A 201 -9.13 7.85 7.47
C CYS A 201 -9.64 6.66 8.29
N TYR A 202 -8.81 5.69 8.62
CA TYR A 202 -9.14 4.59 9.52
C TYR A 202 -7.88 4.01 10.17
N SER A 203 -8.10 3.26 11.25
CA SER A 203 -7.08 2.47 11.93
C SER A 203 -7.38 0.98 11.81
N TRP A 204 -6.39 0.15 12.03
CA TRP A 204 -6.50 -1.31 11.88
C TRP A 204 -5.82 -2.05 13.01
N SER A 205 -6.27 -3.27 13.24
CA SER A 205 -5.52 -4.27 14.02
C SER A 205 -5.49 -5.58 13.26
N ILE A 206 -4.42 -6.33 13.37
CA ILE A 206 -4.22 -7.60 12.67
C ILE A 206 -3.37 -8.50 13.52
N SER A 207 -3.76 -9.78 13.67
CA SER A 207 -2.88 -10.80 14.22
C SER A 207 -1.99 -11.36 13.12
N LYS A 208 -0.71 -11.53 13.42
CA LYS A 208 0.29 -11.94 12.44
C LYS A 208 1.47 -12.65 13.11
N ASP A 209 1.61 -13.96 12.87
CA ASP A 209 2.76 -14.78 13.30
C ASP A 209 3.09 -14.64 14.80
N GLY A 210 2.07 -14.72 15.65
CA GLY A 210 2.23 -14.58 17.11
C GLY A 210 2.28 -13.15 17.63
N TYR A 211 2.22 -12.15 16.73
CA TYR A 211 2.15 -10.75 17.11
C TYR A 211 0.74 -10.18 16.90
N PHE A 212 0.40 -9.23 17.74
CA PHE A 212 -0.72 -8.35 17.55
C PHE A 212 -0.21 -7.02 16.99
N ILE A 213 -0.76 -6.61 15.85
CA ILE A 213 -0.40 -5.36 15.19
C ILE A 213 -1.55 -4.37 15.34
N PHE A 214 -1.23 -3.15 15.75
CA PHE A 214 -2.16 -2.03 15.76
C PHE A 214 -1.57 -0.86 14.99
N GLY A 215 -2.34 -0.26 14.09
CA GLY A 215 -1.87 0.84 13.26
C GLY A 215 -3.01 1.70 12.73
N GLY A 216 -2.65 2.73 12.00
CA GLY A 216 -3.61 3.63 11.36
C GLY A 216 -2.92 4.66 10.47
N ALA A 217 -3.72 5.42 9.74
CA ALA A 217 -3.27 6.56 8.96
C ALA A 217 -3.82 7.85 9.58
N TYR A 218 -2.92 8.72 9.97
CA TYR A 218 -3.24 9.93 10.73
C TYR A 218 -2.78 11.19 9.99
N PRO A 219 -3.37 12.37 10.26
CA PRO A 219 -2.84 13.63 9.76
C PRO A 219 -1.35 13.78 10.05
N MET A 220 -0.61 14.41 9.14
CA MET A 220 0.85 14.62 9.31
C MET A 220 1.18 15.40 10.57
N LYS A 221 0.32 16.36 10.93
CA LYS A 221 0.40 17.11 12.18
C LYS A 221 -0.27 16.31 13.29
N ASP A 222 0.38 16.17 14.45
CA ASP A 222 -0.13 15.50 15.65
C ASP A 222 -0.49 14.01 15.50
N GLY A 223 -0.08 13.36 14.40
CA GLY A 223 -0.46 11.98 14.11
C GLY A 223 -0.05 10.98 15.19
N GLN A 224 1.11 11.15 15.84
CA GLN A 224 1.53 10.27 16.94
C GLN A 224 0.64 10.44 18.17
N ALA A 225 0.33 11.67 18.56
CA ALA A 225 -0.53 11.92 19.72
C ALA A 225 -1.94 11.35 19.50
N ARG A 226 -2.48 11.52 18.29
CA ARG A 226 -3.77 10.93 17.90
C ARG A 226 -3.76 9.40 17.91
N PHE A 227 -2.67 8.78 17.48
CA PHE A 227 -2.49 7.34 17.53
C PHE A 227 -2.49 6.82 18.98
N GLU A 228 -1.75 7.47 19.89
CA GLU A 228 -1.72 7.07 21.30
C GLU A 228 -3.09 7.27 21.98
N ALA A 229 -3.75 8.40 21.75
CA ALA A 229 -5.08 8.65 22.27
C ALA A 229 -6.11 7.62 21.78
N LEU A 230 -6.01 7.19 20.50
CA LEU A 230 -6.89 6.13 20.00
C LEU A 230 -6.61 4.79 20.69
N LYS A 231 -5.34 4.42 20.94
CA LYS A 231 -5.04 3.17 21.69
C LYS A 231 -5.72 3.18 23.06
N GLU A 232 -5.61 4.28 23.78
CA GLU A 232 -6.26 4.44 25.08
C GLU A 232 -7.78 4.24 24.96
N LYS A 233 -8.43 4.90 24.00
CA LYS A 233 -9.88 4.76 23.74
C LYS A 233 -10.26 3.32 23.39
N MET A 234 -9.40 2.59 22.65
CA MET A 234 -9.69 1.21 22.24
C MET A 234 -9.70 0.21 23.40
N THR A 235 -9.19 0.54 24.56
CA THR A 235 -9.31 -0.32 25.76
C THR A 235 -10.75 -0.56 26.14
N ALA A 236 -11.65 0.42 25.92
CA ALA A 236 -13.09 0.27 26.10
C ALA A 236 -13.74 -0.73 25.12
N PHE A 237 -13.06 -1.06 24.02
CA PHE A 237 -13.47 -2.06 23.03
C PHE A 237 -12.72 -3.39 23.17
N GLN A 238 -12.22 -3.66 24.39
CA GLN A 238 -11.48 -4.89 24.76
C GLN A 238 -10.11 -5.05 24.10
N PHE A 239 -9.55 -3.99 23.50
CA PHE A 239 -8.17 -4.02 23.04
C PHE A 239 -7.22 -3.90 24.24
N ARG A 240 -6.14 -4.68 24.20
CA ARG A 240 -5.08 -4.63 25.22
C ARG A 240 -3.76 -4.33 24.53
N PHE A 241 -3.00 -3.42 25.10
CA PHE A 241 -1.72 -3.00 24.57
C PHE A 241 -0.65 -3.14 25.65
N GLY A 242 0.34 -3.94 25.40
CA GLY A 242 1.56 -4.03 26.21
C GLY A 242 2.64 -3.06 25.69
N THR A 243 3.89 -3.40 25.96
CA THR A 243 5.03 -2.66 25.41
C THR A 243 5.23 -3.04 23.94
N PRO A 244 5.29 -2.07 23.02
CA PRO A 244 5.52 -2.41 21.62
C PRO A 244 6.95 -2.91 21.39
N VAL A 245 7.07 -4.07 20.75
CA VAL A 245 8.37 -4.66 20.38
C VAL A 245 8.93 -4.02 19.10
N LYS A 246 8.07 -3.40 18.30
CA LYS A 246 8.44 -2.70 17.07
C LYS A 246 7.48 -1.54 16.81
N SER A 247 8.01 -0.42 16.33
CA SER A 247 7.22 0.74 15.89
C SER A 247 7.71 1.20 14.52
N GLU A 248 6.78 1.41 13.60
CA GLU A 248 7.06 1.75 12.21
C GLU A 248 6.24 2.97 11.79
N LYS A 249 6.82 3.82 10.95
CA LYS A 249 6.14 4.99 10.38
C LYS A 249 6.50 5.17 8.91
N CYS A 250 5.54 5.55 8.09
CA CYS A 250 5.80 5.99 6.73
C CYS A 250 4.76 7.02 6.26
N THR A 251 5.11 7.73 5.19
CA THR A 251 4.14 8.55 4.46
C THR A 251 3.30 7.67 3.55
N VAL A 252 2.00 7.92 3.50
CA VAL A 252 1.04 7.33 2.57
C VAL A 252 0.25 8.43 1.87
N LEU A 253 -0.04 8.25 0.58
CA LEU A 253 -0.89 9.19 -0.17
C LEU A 253 -2.36 8.90 0.10
N PHE A 254 -3.14 9.98 0.09
CA PHE A 254 -4.58 9.95 0.21
C PHE A 254 -5.23 10.79 -0.90
N PRO A 255 -5.40 10.24 -2.11
CA PRO A 255 -6.05 10.93 -3.21
C PRO A 255 -7.47 11.34 -2.83
N SER A 256 -7.84 12.59 -3.12
CA SER A 256 -9.13 13.18 -2.75
C SER A 256 -9.93 13.71 -3.94
N ARG A 257 -9.30 13.80 -5.11
CA ARG A 257 -9.88 14.30 -6.37
C ARG A 257 -9.30 13.56 -7.58
N TRP A 258 -9.97 13.65 -8.72
CA TRP A 258 -9.53 13.02 -9.96
C TRP A 258 -8.13 13.46 -10.40
N ALA A 259 -7.80 14.74 -10.21
CA ALA A 259 -6.51 15.30 -10.58
C ALA A 259 -5.33 14.70 -9.80
N ASP A 260 -5.57 14.01 -8.67
CA ASP A 260 -4.53 13.36 -7.88
C ASP A 260 -3.98 12.07 -8.54
N PHE A 261 -4.63 11.61 -9.64
CA PHE A 261 -4.19 10.47 -10.42
C PHE A 261 -3.36 10.95 -11.61
N VAL A 262 -2.05 11.02 -11.46
CA VAL A 262 -1.09 11.51 -12.47
C VAL A 262 -0.37 10.36 -13.18
N CYS A 263 -0.24 10.44 -14.50
CA CYS A 263 0.26 9.33 -15.31
C CYS A 263 1.69 9.55 -15.84
N GLY A 264 2.19 10.77 -15.79
CA GLY A 264 3.48 11.14 -16.39
C GLY A 264 3.31 11.84 -17.74
N GLU A 265 4.41 12.39 -18.23
CA GLU A 265 4.56 13.15 -19.46
C GLU A 265 6.00 13.05 -19.99
N GLU A 266 6.30 13.51 -21.20
CA GLU A 266 7.64 13.57 -21.78
C GLU A 266 8.41 12.24 -21.76
N ASN A 267 7.76 11.11 -22.05
CA ASN A 267 8.31 9.77 -21.95
C ASN A 267 8.69 9.34 -20.51
N ALA A 268 8.25 10.09 -19.50
CA ALA A 268 8.24 9.62 -18.13
C ALA A 268 6.84 9.14 -17.75
N PHE A 269 6.78 8.11 -16.89
CA PHE A 269 5.54 7.46 -16.45
C PHE A 269 5.53 7.33 -14.93
N LEU A 270 4.35 7.37 -14.36
CA LEU A 270 4.13 7.11 -12.93
C LEU A 270 3.25 5.88 -12.77
N ILE A 271 3.64 4.96 -11.86
CA ILE A 271 2.90 3.74 -11.55
C ILE A 271 2.74 3.55 -10.05
N GLY A 272 1.74 2.78 -9.64
CA GLY A 272 1.46 2.55 -8.22
C GLY A 272 1.21 3.82 -7.43
N GLU A 273 1.66 3.87 -6.20
CA GLU A 273 1.43 5.00 -5.31
C GLU A 273 2.15 6.30 -5.79
N ALA A 274 3.21 6.19 -6.60
CA ALA A 274 3.84 7.35 -7.21
C ALA A 274 2.88 8.12 -8.13
N ALA A 275 1.97 7.41 -8.79
CA ALA A 275 0.90 7.97 -9.62
C ALA A 275 -0.35 8.41 -8.82
N GLY A 276 -0.36 8.26 -7.50
CA GLY A 276 -1.57 8.39 -6.69
C GLY A 276 -2.50 7.17 -6.78
N PHE A 277 -2.06 6.04 -7.35
CA PHE A 277 -2.90 4.85 -7.51
C PHE A 277 -2.94 4.03 -6.23
N ILE A 278 -3.69 4.52 -5.28
CA ILE A 278 -3.99 3.91 -3.99
C ILE A 278 -5.45 4.19 -3.62
N SER A 279 -6.11 3.24 -3.01
CA SER A 279 -7.52 3.35 -2.59
C SER A 279 -7.66 4.30 -1.39
N ALA A 280 -8.39 5.39 -1.54
CA ALA A 280 -8.70 6.30 -0.43
C ALA A 280 -9.56 5.62 0.66
N SER A 281 -10.37 4.61 0.31
CA SER A 281 -11.27 3.96 1.27
C SER A 281 -10.66 2.81 2.07
N SER A 282 -9.45 2.34 1.71
CA SER A 282 -8.83 1.18 2.35
C SER A 282 -7.30 1.22 2.39
N LEU A 283 -6.67 2.28 1.88
CA LEU A 283 -5.22 2.42 1.71
C LEU A 283 -4.57 1.22 1.00
N GLU A 284 -5.40 0.39 0.34
CA GLU A 284 -4.93 -0.72 -0.48
C GLU A 284 -4.27 -0.15 -1.74
N GLY A 285 -3.04 -0.56 -2.00
CA GLY A 285 -2.24 -0.09 -3.12
C GLY A 285 -1.60 -1.21 -3.93
N ILE A 286 -1.55 -2.45 -3.43
CA ILE A 286 -0.82 -3.54 -4.10
C ILE A 286 -1.48 -3.92 -5.42
N SER A 287 -2.81 -4.08 -5.46
CA SER A 287 -3.51 -4.40 -6.70
C SER A 287 -3.34 -3.32 -7.76
N TYR A 288 -3.44 -2.07 -7.37
CA TYR A 288 -3.26 -0.93 -8.29
C TYR A 288 -1.80 -0.78 -8.76
N ALA A 289 -0.84 -1.14 -7.91
CA ALA A 289 0.57 -1.21 -8.27
C ALA A 289 0.80 -2.25 -9.38
N LEU A 290 0.29 -3.47 -9.20
CA LEU A 290 0.39 -4.56 -10.18
C LEU A 290 -0.35 -4.26 -11.48
N ASP A 291 -1.57 -3.73 -11.38
CA ASP A 291 -2.38 -3.37 -12.55
C ASP A 291 -1.77 -2.23 -13.36
N SER A 292 -1.25 -1.17 -12.71
CA SER A 292 -0.60 -0.08 -13.42
C SER A 292 0.70 -0.50 -14.09
N ALA A 293 1.47 -1.41 -13.49
CA ALA A 293 2.66 -2.00 -14.09
C ALA A 293 2.30 -2.79 -15.36
N GLU A 294 1.25 -3.62 -15.32
CA GLU A 294 0.78 -4.38 -16.49
C GLU A 294 0.26 -3.47 -17.60
N ILE A 295 -0.50 -2.43 -17.24
CA ILE A 295 -1.00 -1.47 -18.21
C ILE A 295 0.18 -0.75 -18.89
N LEU A 296 1.19 -0.30 -18.13
CA LEU A 296 2.36 0.36 -18.70
C LEU A 296 3.16 -0.58 -19.59
N ARG A 297 3.42 -1.83 -19.15
CA ARG A 297 4.05 -2.84 -20.00
C ARG A 297 3.32 -2.98 -21.34
N SER A 298 2.00 -3.13 -21.28
CA SER A 298 1.18 -3.31 -22.49
C SER A 298 1.24 -2.10 -23.45
N VAL A 299 1.43 -0.90 -22.91
CA VAL A 299 1.57 0.32 -23.70
C VAL A 299 2.98 0.43 -24.28
N LEU A 300 4.03 0.15 -23.50
CA LEU A 300 5.43 0.18 -23.95
C LEU A 300 5.71 -0.82 -25.07
N MET A 301 4.99 -1.94 -25.12
CA MET A 301 5.09 -2.95 -26.19
C MET A 301 4.33 -2.54 -27.48
N LYS A 302 3.61 -1.44 -27.47
CA LYS A 302 2.88 -0.93 -28.64
C LYS A 302 3.63 0.31 -29.15
N ASP A 303 3.95 0.33 -30.41
CA ASP A 303 4.58 1.50 -31.02
C ASP A 303 3.51 2.60 -31.25
N ALA A 304 3.23 3.36 -30.19
CA ALA A 304 2.26 4.43 -30.22
C ALA A 304 2.94 5.78 -30.47
N PRO A 305 2.44 6.62 -31.40
CA PRO A 305 3.04 7.93 -31.70
C PRO A 305 3.14 8.85 -30.48
N ASP A 306 2.13 8.83 -29.60
CA ASP A 306 2.12 9.52 -28.31
C ASP A 306 1.88 8.49 -27.19
N ILE A 307 2.98 7.99 -26.66
CA ILE A 307 2.96 6.92 -25.68
C ILE A 307 2.41 7.37 -24.31
N ASN A 308 2.61 8.62 -23.92
CA ASN A 308 2.04 9.16 -22.67
C ASN A 308 0.52 9.29 -22.77
N ARG A 309 0.00 9.74 -23.91
CA ARG A 309 -1.43 9.77 -24.17
C ARG A 309 -2.03 8.37 -24.20
N ALA A 310 -1.33 7.40 -24.80
CA ALA A 310 -1.74 6.00 -24.83
C ALA A 310 -1.84 5.43 -23.41
N TYR A 311 -0.85 5.66 -22.55
CA TYR A 311 -0.85 5.24 -21.15
C TYR A 311 -1.97 5.92 -20.35
N ARG A 312 -2.15 7.23 -20.51
CA ARG A 312 -3.25 7.97 -19.88
C ARG A 312 -4.62 7.43 -20.29
N LYS A 313 -4.80 7.04 -21.55
CA LYS A 313 -6.03 6.40 -22.02
C LYS A 313 -6.21 5.02 -21.42
N ALA A 314 -5.17 4.20 -21.43
CA ALA A 314 -5.20 2.82 -20.92
C ALA A 314 -5.51 2.75 -19.40
N THR A 315 -5.00 3.70 -18.61
CA THR A 315 -5.26 3.78 -17.16
C THR A 315 -6.65 4.35 -16.81
N ARG A 316 -7.46 4.79 -17.77
CA ARG A 316 -8.75 5.44 -17.47
C ARG A 316 -9.68 4.57 -16.61
N LYS A 317 -9.80 3.27 -16.93
CA LYS A 317 -10.65 2.34 -16.18
C LYS A 317 -10.16 2.18 -14.72
N LEU A 318 -8.85 2.07 -14.53
CA LEU A 318 -8.22 1.99 -13.21
C LEU A 318 -8.48 3.26 -12.39
N ARG A 319 -8.31 4.44 -13.01
CA ARG A 319 -8.57 5.74 -12.36
C ARG A 319 -10.05 5.94 -12.03
N CYS A 320 -10.97 5.51 -12.88
CA CYS A 320 -12.41 5.52 -12.58
C CYS A 320 -12.74 4.65 -11.35
N LYS A 321 -12.14 3.44 -11.27
CA LYS A 321 -12.28 2.56 -10.10
C LYS A 321 -11.77 3.23 -8.83
N LEU A 322 -10.61 3.86 -8.89
CA LEU A 322 -10.01 4.60 -7.77
C LEU A 322 -10.86 5.83 -7.37
N TYR A 323 -11.43 6.54 -8.33
CA TYR A 323 -12.34 7.65 -8.05
C TYR A 323 -13.61 7.19 -7.31
N GLY A 324 -14.16 6.04 -7.67
CA GLY A 324 -15.22 5.39 -6.90
C GLY A 324 -14.82 5.08 -5.45
N LYS A 325 -13.52 4.76 -5.21
CA LYS A 325 -13.00 4.57 -3.83
C LYS A 325 -12.89 5.90 -3.06
N ILE A 326 -12.65 7.03 -3.74
CA ILE A 326 -12.73 8.36 -3.10
C ILE A 326 -14.16 8.64 -2.64
N LEU A 327 -15.15 8.41 -3.49
CA LEU A 327 -16.57 8.60 -3.11
C LEU A 327 -16.95 7.68 -1.93
N LYS A 328 -16.57 6.40 -2.00
CA LYS A 328 -16.78 5.46 -0.89
C LYS A 328 -16.11 5.94 0.40
N SER A 329 -14.89 6.47 0.33
CA SER A 329 -14.17 6.99 1.50
C SER A 329 -14.97 8.10 2.18
N ARG A 330 -15.51 9.05 1.42
CA ARG A 330 -16.34 10.14 1.95
C ARG A 330 -17.58 9.63 2.71
N CYS A 331 -18.21 8.56 2.23
CA CYS A 331 -19.33 7.94 2.94
C CYS A 331 -18.89 7.27 4.24
N LEU A 332 -17.75 6.57 4.23
CA LEU A 332 -17.24 5.86 5.41
C LEU A 332 -16.71 6.80 6.50
N THR A 333 -16.18 7.97 6.12
CA THR A 333 -15.67 8.96 7.07
C THR A 333 -16.73 9.93 7.59
N ALA A 334 -17.90 10.00 6.96
CA ALA A 334 -19.04 10.76 7.46
C ALA A 334 -19.76 9.95 8.56
N PRO A 335 -19.75 10.40 9.84
CA PRO A 335 -20.28 9.61 10.97
C PRO A 335 -21.74 9.20 10.78
N VAL A 336 -22.58 10.11 10.31
CA VAL A 336 -24.02 9.86 10.10
C VAL A 336 -24.24 8.76 9.05
N LEU A 337 -23.56 8.84 7.90
CA LEU A 337 -23.68 7.85 6.82
C LEU A 337 -23.10 6.50 7.23
N ARG A 338 -21.94 6.50 7.87
CA ARG A 338 -21.32 5.28 8.40
C ARG A 338 -22.23 4.58 9.40
N ASN A 339 -22.77 5.33 10.36
CA ASN A 339 -23.69 4.79 11.35
C ASN A 339 -24.95 4.19 10.70
N ALA A 340 -25.56 4.90 9.74
CA ALA A 340 -26.72 4.39 9.01
C ALA A 340 -26.41 3.08 8.26
N ILE A 341 -25.28 3.02 7.56
CA ILE A 341 -24.82 1.81 6.85
C ILE A 341 -24.59 0.66 7.83
N MET A 342 -23.91 0.89 8.95
CA MET A 342 -23.63 -0.16 9.92
C MET A 342 -24.91 -0.63 10.65
N ARG A 343 -25.86 0.26 10.96
CA ARG A 343 -27.14 -0.09 11.57
C ARG A 343 -28.08 -0.85 10.61
N SER A 344 -27.98 -0.59 9.30
CA SER A 344 -28.81 -1.31 8.32
C SER A 344 -28.52 -2.81 8.27
N GLY A 345 -27.37 -3.26 8.80
CA GLY A 345 -26.98 -4.67 8.79
C GLY A 345 -26.65 -5.24 7.40
N ILE A 346 -26.62 -4.43 6.35
CA ILE A 346 -26.32 -4.89 5.00
C ILE A 346 -24.93 -5.57 4.96
N ALA A 347 -24.90 -6.82 4.51
CA ALA A 347 -23.71 -7.67 4.44
C ALA A 347 -23.01 -7.94 5.79
N HIS A 348 -23.68 -7.66 6.91
CA HIS A 348 -23.22 -8.06 8.23
C HIS A 348 -23.35 -9.58 8.41
N ILE A 349 -22.36 -10.21 9.04
CA ILE A 349 -22.42 -11.59 9.49
C ILE A 349 -22.87 -11.56 10.94
N PRO A 350 -24.11 -12.01 11.27
CA PRO A 350 -24.52 -12.13 12.66
C PRO A 350 -23.70 -13.24 13.33
N LEU A 351 -23.06 -12.93 14.43
CA LEU A 351 -22.52 -13.92 15.35
C LEU A 351 -23.67 -14.46 16.21
N SER A 352 -23.56 -15.69 16.70
CA SER A 352 -24.55 -16.25 17.63
C SER A 352 -24.70 -15.36 18.85
N GLN A 353 -25.87 -15.42 19.52
CA GLN A 353 -26.18 -14.53 20.64
C GLN A 353 -25.18 -14.61 21.81
N ASP A 354 -24.44 -15.71 21.92
CA ASP A 354 -23.42 -15.94 22.96
C ASP A 354 -22.14 -15.12 22.76
N ASP A 355 -21.95 -14.53 21.57
CA ASP A 355 -20.75 -13.72 21.23
C ASP A 355 -20.97 -12.21 21.38
N GLN A 356 -22.14 -11.78 21.84
CA GLN A 356 -22.32 -10.38 22.19
C GLN A 356 -21.63 -10.11 23.54
N PRO A 357 -20.66 -9.19 23.62
CA PRO A 357 -20.14 -8.78 24.91
C PRO A 357 -21.28 -8.17 25.70
N THR A 358 -21.80 -8.91 26.66
CA THR A 358 -22.65 -8.36 27.70
C THR A 358 -21.83 -7.28 28.41
N ALA A 359 -22.28 -6.06 28.35
CA ALA A 359 -21.93 -5.05 29.34
C ALA A 359 -22.26 -5.67 30.70
N THR A 360 -21.26 -5.80 31.57
CA THR A 360 -21.32 -6.36 32.94
C THR A 360 -21.41 -7.88 33.05
N SER A 361 -20.32 -8.50 33.40
CA SER A 361 -20.08 -9.36 34.60
C SER A 361 -18.90 -10.30 34.32
N GLY A 362 -18.00 -10.40 35.27
CA GLY A 362 -16.86 -11.32 35.23
C GLY A 362 -17.35 -12.77 35.16
N GLY A 363 -16.82 -13.50 34.20
CA GLY A 363 -17.09 -14.91 33.99
C GLY A 363 -15.99 -15.58 33.20
N LEU A 364 -15.30 -16.44 33.86
CA LEU A 364 -14.32 -17.47 33.52
C LEU A 364 -14.18 -17.82 32.02
N VAL A 365 -12.97 -17.70 31.54
CA VAL A 365 -12.44 -18.29 30.31
C VAL A 365 -12.61 -19.82 30.39
N LYS A 366 -13.34 -20.41 29.45
CA LYS A 366 -13.20 -21.85 29.17
C LYS A 366 -12.07 -22.03 28.19
N GLU A 367 -11.04 -22.76 28.62
CA GLU A 367 -9.97 -23.27 27.78
C GLU A 367 -10.53 -24.33 26.82
N TYR A 368 -10.13 -24.20 25.56
CA TYR A 368 -10.06 -25.30 24.59
C TYR A 368 -8.66 -25.35 23.99
#